data_38fc600dd2fb78a2b9e92d7d6a1d8eb8
#
_entry.id   38fc600dd2fb78a2b9e92d7d6a1d8eb8
#
_cell.length_a   1.000
_cell.length_b   1.000
_cell.length_c   1.000
_cell.angle_alpha   90.00
_cell.angle_beta   90.00
_cell.angle_gamma   90.00
#
_symmetry.space_group_name_H-M   'P 1'
#
loop_
_entity.id
_entity.type
_entity.pdbx_description
1 polymer ?
#
loop_
_entity_poly.entity_id
_entity_poly.type
_entity_poly.pdbx_seq_one_letter_code
_entity_poly.pdbx_strand_id
1 'polypeptide(L)'
;MRYLFSVTIIFFLLCSCDHIENPYPTQVSIDLDTNLYPGLWSDYESSEWPIFETNPNTLRNVMIEDFTGHTCGNCPAVADYLHNLYLANPTRIYNVAIHAGTNGLDSFQEVDLPDYPTDFTNPQGLEIGSYFGTSVSVGFFGNPSVSANRFAVPPAVFFNNNPLLIEDRANQMLSNNDLKVNLQAKLNYFEETKGGYLHVELDPKEASVSNDLAIMVYLLEDSLVGSQLTEEDDPDSTYVHRDIHRGNLNNESFGRPITSENLVTDKYLVNYSFTLPNQLDGTYNPSNMHLLICAFNQATWEIYQVIKQKIE
;
A
#
# COMPACT_ATOMS: atom_id res chain seq x y z
N MET A 1 59.92 28.59 64.50
CA MET A 1 60.10 27.72 63.36
C MET A 1 58.72 27.13 63.03
N ARG A 2 58.05 27.66 62.00
CA ARG A 2 56.74 27.19 61.56
C ARG A 2 56.89 26.67 60.09
N TYR A 3 56.69 25.40 59.95
CA TYR A 3 56.69 24.80 58.54
C TYR A 3 55.30 24.97 57.90
N LEU A 4 55.26 25.69 56.80
CA LEU A 4 54.11 25.75 55.93
C LEU A 4 54.15 24.53 55.01
N PHE A 5 53.09 23.66 55.09
CA PHE A 5 52.87 22.61 54.13
C PHE A 5 51.99 23.20 53.00
N SER A 6 52.56 23.35 51.78
CA SER A 6 51.81 23.63 50.61
C SER A 6 51.26 22.32 50.07
N VAL A 7 49.94 22.23 50.10
CA VAL A 7 49.19 21.12 49.37
C VAL A 7 48.89 21.59 47.98
N THR A 8 49.55 21.01 46.97
CA THR A 8 49.28 21.22 45.58
C THR A 8 48.16 20.24 45.18
N ILE A 9 46.94 20.78 44.94
CA ILE A 9 45.81 20.01 44.40
C ILE A 9 46.02 19.92 42.88
N ILE A 10 46.33 18.73 42.38
CA ILE A 10 46.35 18.42 40.95
C ILE A 10 44.92 18.13 40.52
N PHE A 11 44.35 19.04 39.75
CA PHE A 11 43.03 18.87 39.10
C PHE A 11 43.22 18.00 37.86
N PHE A 12 42.86 16.71 37.95
CA PHE A 12 42.74 15.86 36.78
C PHE A 12 41.46 16.26 36.02
N LEU A 13 41.61 16.98 34.91
CA LEU A 13 40.57 17.12 33.92
C LEU A 13 40.40 15.76 33.23
N LEU A 14 39.41 15.01 33.65
CA LEU A 14 38.89 13.87 32.92
C LEU A 14 38.15 14.45 31.69
N CYS A 15 38.82 14.56 30.54
CA CYS A 15 38.14 14.63 29.27
C CYS A 15 37.47 13.27 29.06
N SER A 16 36.22 13.15 29.50
CA SER A 16 35.33 12.11 29.00
C SER A 16 35.06 12.45 27.54
N CYS A 17 35.74 11.80 26.63
CA CYS A 17 35.23 11.68 25.25
C CYS A 17 34.00 10.81 25.36
N ASP A 18 32.85 11.45 25.26
CA ASP A 18 31.59 10.75 25.07
C ASP A 18 31.67 10.13 23.67
N HIS A 19 32.10 8.89 23.63
CA HIS A 19 32.09 8.09 22.40
C HIS A 19 30.65 7.63 22.22
N ILE A 20 29.92 8.29 21.36
CA ILE A 20 28.61 7.83 20.94
C ILE A 20 28.85 6.51 20.21
N GLU A 21 28.63 5.41 20.90
CA GLU A 21 28.82 4.05 20.36
C GLU A 21 27.83 3.73 19.24
N ASN A 22 26.79 4.55 19.07
CA ASN A 22 25.84 4.44 17.96
C ASN A 22 25.41 5.83 17.49
N PRO A 23 26.04 6.39 16.44
CA PRO A 23 25.63 7.67 15.88
C PRO A 23 24.29 7.60 15.12
N TYR A 24 23.69 6.41 15.01
CA TYR A 24 22.40 6.23 14.39
C TYR A 24 21.31 6.28 15.46
N PRO A 25 20.21 7.01 15.24
CA PRO A 25 19.07 7.01 16.13
C PRO A 25 18.63 5.57 16.36
N THR A 26 18.22 5.28 17.58
CA THR A 26 17.69 3.98 18.04
C THR A 26 16.82 3.39 16.95
N GLN A 27 17.21 2.23 16.43
CA GLN A 27 16.48 1.56 15.37
C GLN A 27 15.00 1.49 15.77
N VAL A 28 14.14 2.01 14.91
CA VAL A 28 12.71 1.68 14.93
C VAL A 28 12.63 0.17 15.06
N SER A 29 11.85 -0.33 16.01
CA SER A 29 11.66 -1.77 16.23
C SER A 29 11.37 -2.44 14.90
N ILE A 30 12.35 -3.15 14.36
CA ILE A 30 12.27 -3.70 13.02
C ILE A 30 11.90 -5.15 13.20
N ASP A 31 10.62 -5.40 13.06
CA ASP A 31 10.06 -6.74 13.10
C ASP A 31 10.15 -7.39 11.69
N LEU A 32 11.37 -7.32 11.11
CA LEU A 32 11.63 -7.96 9.82
C LEU A 32 12.00 -9.42 10.02
N ASP A 33 11.44 -10.31 9.21
CA ASP A 33 11.85 -11.70 9.14
C ASP A 33 13.22 -11.81 8.45
N THR A 34 14.27 -11.90 9.28
CA THR A 34 15.66 -11.95 8.80
C THR A 34 15.98 -13.19 7.98
N ASN A 35 15.12 -14.24 8.00
CA ASN A 35 15.31 -15.44 7.22
C ASN A 35 15.00 -15.26 5.73
N LEU A 36 14.37 -14.17 5.36
CA LEU A 36 14.07 -13.86 3.95
C LEU A 36 15.31 -13.39 3.19
N TYR A 37 16.32 -12.85 3.89
CA TYR A 37 17.59 -12.51 3.27
C TYR A 37 18.44 -13.77 3.05
N PRO A 38 18.93 -14.04 1.83
CA PRO A 38 19.68 -15.26 1.53
C PRO A 38 21.12 -15.26 2.05
N GLY A 39 21.59 -14.15 2.62
CA GLY A 39 22.92 -13.98 3.21
C GLY A 39 22.90 -13.83 4.74
N LEU A 40 23.98 -13.28 5.29
CA LEU A 40 24.03 -12.91 6.71
C LEU A 40 23.24 -11.62 6.92
N TRP A 41 22.41 -11.58 7.94
CA TRP A 41 21.62 -10.37 8.25
C TRP A 41 22.51 -9.12 8.44
N SER A 42 23.67 -9.26 9.06
CA SER A 42 24.64 -8.17 9.21
C SER A 42 25.12 -7.57 7.88
N ASP A 43 25.12 -8.36 6.82
CA ASP A 43 25.50 -7.88 5.49
C ASP A 43 24.38 -7.04 4.88
N TYR A 44 23.13 -7.47 5.08
CA TYR A 44 21.97 -6.67 4.73
C TYR A 44 21.96 -5.30 5.43
N GLU A 45 22.12 -5.30 6.76
CA GLU A 45 22.14 -4.07 7.57
C GLU A 45 23.26 -3.11 7.16
N SER A 46 24.42 -3.64 6.80
CA SER A 46 25.59 -2.80 6.50
C SER A 46 25.69 -2.32 5.06
N SER A 47 25.13 -3.04 4.10
CA SER A 47 25.35 -2.78 2.67
C SER A 47 24.07 -2.64 1.83
N GLU A 48 22.96 -3.21 2.27
CA GLU A 48 21.70 -3.19 1.51
C GLU A 48 20.57 -2.41 2.19
N TRP A 49 20.75 -2.08 3.48
CA TRP A 49 19.76 -1.26 4.19
C TRP A 49 19.56 0.09 3.47
N PRO A 50 18.35 0.42 3.06
CA PRO A 50 18.13 1.59 2.20
C PRO A 50 18.34 2.90 2.95
N ILE A 51 19.05 3.82 2.27
CA ILE A 51 19.12 5.22 2.66
C ILE A 51 18.15 6.01 1.80
N PHE A 52 17.26 6.78 2.42
CA PHE A 52 16.33 7.65 1.72
C PHE A 52 16.97 9.03 1.49
N GLU A 53 17.05 9.40 0.22
CA GLU A 53 17.42 10.75 -0.19
C GLU A 53 16.22 11.69 -0.08
N THR A 54 16.45 12.99 -0.22
CA THR A 54 15.35 13.96 -0.27
C THR A 54 14.40 13.62 -1.41
N ASN A 55 13.13 13.40 -1.08
CA ASN A 55 12.09 13.10 -2.07
C ASN A 55 11.68 14.36 -2.83
N PRO A 56 11.99 14.50 -4.13
CA PRO A 56 11.65 15.67 -4.92
C PRO A 56 10.21 15.71 -5.39
N ASN A 57 9.40 14.70 -5.08
CA ASN A 57 8.02 14.64 -5.52
C ASN A 57 7.19 15.78 -4.93
N THR A 58 6.41 16.44 -5.77
CA THR A 58 5.47 17.51 -5.40
C THR A 58 4.04 17.22 -5.85
N LEU A 59 3.79 15.98 -6.29
CA LEU A 59 2.54 15.60 -6.93
C LEU A 59 1.77 14.61 -6.07
N ARG A 60 0.48 14.88 -5.87
CA ARG A 60 -0.46 13.93 -5.30
C ARG A 60 -0.92 12.94 -6.38
N ASN A 61 -0.89 11.66 -6.08
CA ASN A 61 -1.42 10.60 -6.94
C ASN A 61 -2.82 10.17 -6.50
N VAL A 62 -3.50 9.43 -7.37
CA VAL A 62 -4.86 8.95 -7.14
C VAL A 62 -4.88 7.44 -7.28
N MET A 63 -5.42 6.77 -6.26
CA MET A 63 -5.81 5.36 -6.34
C MET A 63 -7.27 5.27 -6.78
N ILE A 64 -7.53 4.45 -7.77
CA ILE A 64 -8.87 4.04 -8.15
C ILE A 64 -9.09 2.62 -7.64
N GLU A 65 -10.03 2.47 -6.73
CA GLU A 65 -10.39 1.20 -6.11
C GLU A 65 -11.72 0.72 -6.72
N ASP A 66 -11.70 -0.44 -7.36
CA ASP A 66 -12.83 -1.06 -8.06
C ASP A 66 -13.22 -2.37 -7.37
N PHE A 67 -14.38 -2.41 -6.74
CA PHE A 67 -14.99 -3.63 -6.25
C PHE A 67 -15.73 -4.32 -7.39
N THR A 68 -15.29 -5.53 -7.73
CA THR A 68 -15.65 -6.24 -8.96
C THR A 68 -15.93 -7.72 -8.71
N GLY A 69 -16.26 -8.45 -9.76
CA GLY A 69 -16.46 -9.90 -9.72
C GLY A 69 -16.51 -10.49 -11.14
N HIS A 70 -16.00 -11.71 -11.28
CA HIS A 70 -15.85 -12.34 -12.60
C HIS A 70 -17.18 -12.83 -13.20
N THR A 71 -18.25 -12.95 -12.42
CA THR A 71 -19.61 -13.21 -12.92
C THR A 71 -20.51 -11.98 -12.88
N CYS A 72 -19.92 -10.77 -12.83
CA CYS A 72 -20.62 -9.50 -12.89
C CYS A 72 -20.57 -8.95 -14.34
N GLY A 73 -21.65 -9.07 -15.09
CA GLY A 73 -21.70 -8.68 -16.53
C GLY A 73 -21.47 -7.20 -16.81
N ASN A 74 -21.73 -6.29 -15.84
CA ASN A 74 -21.46 -4.85 -16.01
C ASN A 74 -20.02 -4.44 -15.61
N CYS A 75 -19.29 -5.33 -14.93
CA CYS A 75 -17.96 -5.01 -14.42
C CYS A 75 -16.90 -4.80 -15.51
N PRO A 76 -16.88 -5.54 -16.63
CA PRO A 76 -15.89 -5.35 -17.70
C PRO A 76 -15.90 -3.94 -18.29
N ALA A 77 -17.08 -3.37 -18.55
CA ALA A 77 -17.19 -2.02 -19.13
C ALA A 77 -16.60 -0.95 -18.19
N VAL A 78 -16.78 -1.11 -16.86
CA VAL A 78 -16.18 -0.22 -15.88
C VAL A 78 -14.67 -0.44 -15.80
N ALA A 79 -14.19 -1.67 -15.74
CA ALA A 79 -12.76 -2.00 -15.71
C ALA A 79 -12.01 -1.44 -16.94
N ASP A 80 -12.57 -1.57 -18.14
CA ASP A 80 -12.00 -0.99 -19.35
C ASP A 80 -11.98 0.54 -19.32
N TYR A 81 -13.03 1.17 -18.80
CA TYR A 81 -13.06 2.62 -18.62
C TYR A 81 -11.93 3.09 -17.69
N LEU A 82 -11.76 2.43 -16.55
CA LEU A 82 -10.72 2.76 -15.56
C LEU A 82 -9.31 2.49 -16.09
N HIS A 83 -9.16 1.43 -16.91
CA HIS A 83 -7.88 1.18 -17.58
C HIS A 83 -7.51 2.31 -18.55
N ASN A 84 -8.48 2.82 -19.33
CA ASN A 84 -8.24 3.96 -20.21
C ASN A 84 -7.90 5.24 -19.42
N LEU A 85 -8.51 5.44 -18.26
CA LEU A 85 -8.18 6.56 -17.36
C LEU A 85 -6.75 6.46 -16.84
N TYR A 86 -6.31 5.25 -16.45
CA TYR A 86 -4.92 4.96 -16.11
C TYR A 86 -3.97 5.24 -17.28
N LEU A 87 -4.28 4.76 -18.49
CA LEU A 87 -3.43 4.98 -19.68
C LEU A 87 -3.27 6.47 -20.02
N ALA A 88 -4.26 7.30 -19.74
CA ALA A 88 -4.18 8.74 -19.88
C ALA A 88 -3.29 9.41 -18.81
N ASN A 89 -3.10 8.77 -17.66
CA ASN A 89 -2.37 9.31 -16.51
C ASN A 89 -1.49 8.25 -15.81
N PRO A 90 -0.58 7.54 -16.51
CA PRO A 90 0.03 6.30 -16.04
C PRO A 90 1.02 6.47 -14.86
N THR A 91 1.39 7.72 -14.55
CA THR A 91 2.28 8.05 -13.43
C THR A 91 1.57 8.69 -12.23
N ARG A 92 0.26 8.92 -12.36
CA ARG A 92 -0.52 9.66 -11.37
C ARG A 92 -1.78 8.92 -10.91
N ILE A 93 -2.31 8.00 -11.73
CA ILE A 93 -3.47 7.17 -11.41
C ILE A 93 -3.02 5.72 -11.31
N TYR A 94 -3.48 5.01 -10.28
CA TYR A 94 -3.20 3.60 -10.07
C TYR A 94 -4.50 2.89 -9.72
N ASN A 95 -4.81 1.84 -10.48
CA ASN A 95 -6.01 1.03 -10.26
C ASN A 95 -5.74 -0.12 -9.31
N VAL A 96 -6.77 -0.57 -8.62
CA VAL A 96 -6.81 -1.84 -7.90
C VAL A 96 -8.18 -2.47 -8.07
N ALA A 97 -8.24 -3.72 -8.55
CA ALA A 97 -9.45 -4.51 -8.70
C ALA A 97 -9.60 -5.47 -7.52
N ILE A 98 -10.60 -5.25 -6.68
CA ILE A 98 -10.88 -6.07 -5.49
C ILE A 98 -12.08 -6.96 -5.82
N HIS A 99 -11.82 -8.27 -5.96
CA HIS A 99 -12.89 -9.26 -6.14
C HIS A 99 -13.59 -9.51 -4.81
N ALA A 100 -14.53 -8.63 -4.48
CA ALA A 100 -15.37 -8.71 -3.28
C ALA A 100 -16.70 -7.99 -3.49
N GLY A 101 -17.74 -8.50 -2.87
CA GLY A 101 -19.04 -7.86 -2.80
C GLY A 101 -19.32 -7.22 -1.46
N THR A 102 -20.56 -6.80 -1.23
CA THR A 102 -20.99 -6.07 -0.02
C THR A 102 -20.98 -6.92 1.25
N ASN A 103 -20.99 -8.25 1.13
CA ASN A 103 -20.86 -9.18 2.25
C ASN A 103 -19.46 -9.84 2.29
N GLY A 104 -18.54 -9.33 1.50
CA GLY A 104 -17.27 -9.97 1.22
C GLY A 104 -17.39 -10.93 0.03
N LEU A 105 -17.69 -12.20 0.26
CA LEU A 105 -18.01 -13.13 -0.82
C LEU A 105 -19.51 -13.03 -1.15
N ASP A 106 -19.79 -12.57 -2.35
CA ASP A 106 -21.14 -12.55 -2.94
C ASP A 106 -21.14 -13.39 -4.23
N SER A 107 -22.30 -13.60 -4.85
CA SER A 107 -22.45 -14.46 -6.04
C SER A 107 -21.55 -14.07 -7.23
N PHE A 108 -21.16 -12.79 -7.32
CA PHE A 108 -20.29 -12.31 -8.41
C PHE A 108 -18.81 -12.73 -8.28
N GLN A 109 -18.41 -13.27 -7.13
CA GLN A 109 -17.05 -13.72 -6.87
C GLN A 109 -16.95 -15.25 -6.69
N GLU A 110 -18.08 -15.95 -6.62
CA GLU A 110 -18.08 -17.41 -6.43
C GLU A 110 -17.57 -18.14 -7.67
N VAL A 111 -16.76 -19.17 -7.42
CA VAL A 111 -16.33 -20.11 -8.48
C VAL A 111 -17.54 -20.89 -8.97
N ASP A 112 -17.79 -20.90 -10.28
CA ASP A 112 -18.87 -21.65 -10.92
C ASP A 112 -18.31 -22.50 -12.07
N LEU A 113 -18.30 -23.81 -11.86
CA LEU A 113 -17.74 -24.77 -12.80
C LEU A 113 -18.79 -25.19 -13.85
N PRO A 114 -18.38 -25.37 -15.12
CA PRO A 114 -17.02 -25.29 -15.66
C PRO A 114 -16.61 -23.89 -16.16
N ASP A 115 -17.53 -22.93 -16.19
CA ASP A 115 -17.36 -21.68 -16.95
C ASP A 115 -16.48 -20.65 -16.21
N TYR A 116 -16.51 -20.64 -14.87
CA TYR A 116 -15.75 -19.68 -14.05
C TYR A 116 -14.90 -20.41 -13.00
N PRO A 117 -13.81 -21.11 -13.41
CA PRO A 117 -13.03 -21.97 -12.52
C PRO A 117 -12.04 -21.22 -11.62
N THR A 118 -11.77 -19.97 -11.89
CA THR A 118 -10.70 -19.21 -11.20
C THR A 118 -11.25 -18.45 -10.01
N ASP A 119 -10.64 -18.64 -8.84
CA ASP A 119 -10.88 -17.82 -7.65
C ASP A 119 -9.94 -16.61 -7.67
N PHE A 120 -10.49 -15.41 -7.85
CA PHE A 120 -9.76 -14.14 -7.79
C PHE A 120 -9.85 -13.48 -6.42
N THR A 121 -10.55 -14.08 -5.47
CA THR A 121 -10.70 -13.51 -4.12
C THR A 121 -9.47 -13.73 -3.25
N ASN A 122 -9.39 -13.01 -2.17
CA ASN A 122 -8.46 -13.26 -1.08
C ASN A 122 -9.06 -12.76 0.25
N PRO A 123 -8.59 -13.27 1.41
CA PRO A 123 -9.20 -12.96 2.71
C PRO A 123 -9.29 -11.46 3.01
N GLN A 124 -8.22 -10.68 2.70
CA GLN A 124 -8.18 -9.25 2.98
C GLN A 124 -9.15 -8.47 2.09
N GLY A 125 -9.24 -8.82 0.80
CA GLY A 125 -10.19 -8.21 -0.13
C GLY A 125 -11.64 -8.44 0.30
N LEU A 126 -11.97 -9.67 0.71
CA LEU A 126 -13.30 -10.01 1.22
C LEU A 126 -13.63 -9.25 2.50
N GLU A 127 -12.66 -9.10 3.42
CA GLU A 127 -12.84 -8.33 4.65
C GLU A 127 -13.08 -6.85 4.37
N ILE A 128 -12.32 -6.24 3.43
CA ILE A 128 -12.50 -4.85 3.01
C ILE A 128 -13.86 -4.65 2.38
N GLY A 129 -14.28 -5.55 1.48
CA GLY A 129 -15.60 -5.51 0.84
C GLY A 129 -16.74 -5.57 1.86
N SER A 130 -16.68 -6.53 2.79
CA SER A 130 -17.67 -6.66 3.87
C SER A 130 -17.72 -5.44 4.78
N TYR A 131 -16.57 -4.87 5.12
CA TYR A 131 -16.52 -3.67 5.97
C TYR A 131 -17.20 -2.47 5.33
N PHE A 132 -16.88 -2.15 4.08
CA PHE A 132 -17.49 -1.02 3.38
C PHE A 132 -18.93 -1.30 2.95
N GLY A 133 -19.26 -2.53 2.60
CA GLY A 133 -20.61 -2.95 2.21
C GLY A 133 -21.64 -2.88 3.33
N THR A 134 -21.22 -2.96 4.60
CA THR A 134 -22.12 -2.83 5.75
C THR A 134 -22.48 -1.38 6.07
N SER A 135 -21.80 -0.39 5.47
CA SER A 135 -22.01 1.02 5.74
C SER A 135 -22.68 1.73 4.56
N VAL A 136 -23.95 2.06 4.68
CA VAL A 136 -24.68 2.84 3.67
C VAL A 136 -24.07 4.23 3.41
N SER A 137 -23.32 4.77 4.37
CA SER A 137 -22.70 6.10 4.26
C SER A 137 -21.55 6.17 3.26
N VAL A 138 -20.97 5.03 2.87
CA VAL A 138 -19.84 5.00 1.91
C VAL A 138 -20.28 4.75 0.48
N GLY A 139 -21.50 4.28 0.23
CA GLY A 139 -22.10 4.13 -1.10
C GLY A 139 -21.74 2.84 -1.83
N PHE A 140 -21.22 1.83 -1.15
CA PHE A 140 -20.98 0.51 -1.72
C PHE A 140 -22.24 -0.35 -1.56
N PHE A 141 -23.03 -0.50 -2.63
CA PHE A 141 -24.32 -1.23 -2.63
C PHE A 141 -24.33 -2.47 -3.52
N GLY A 142 -23.25 -2.75 -4.22
CA GLY A 142 -23.08 -3.87 -5.15
C GLY A 142 -22.00 -3.58 -6.19
N ASN A 143 -21.65 -4.60 -6.97
CA ASN A 143 -20.65 -4.51 -8.04
C ASN A 143 -21.28 -4.07 -9.39
N PRO A 144 -20.55 -3.30 -10.23
CA PRO A 144 -19.28 -2.67 -9.92
C PRO A 144 -19.46 -1.49 -8.98
N SER A 145 -18.45 -1.19 -8.16
CA SER A 145 -18.45 -0.03 -7.26
C SER A 145 -17.05 0.56 -7.12
N VAL A 146 -16.88 1.82 -7.48
CA VAL A 146 -15.58 2.46 -7.68
C VAL A 146 -15.39 3.67 -6.78
N SER A 147 -14.19 3.87 -6.28
CA SER A 147 -13.79 5.10 -5.57
C SER A 147 -12.51 5.71 -6.13
N ALA A 148 -12.37 7.03 -6.00
CA ALA A 148 -11.10 7.74 -6.19
C ALA A 148 -10.60 8.22 -4.81
N ASN A 149 -9.49 7.65 -4.33
CA ASN A 149 -8.89 7.94 -3.02
C ASN A 149 -9.86 7.86 -1.83
N ARG A 150 -10.97 7.11 -1.93
CA ARG A 150 -12.07 7.07 -0.93
C ARG A 150 -12.49 8.49 -0.50
N PHE A 151 -12.50 9.41 -1.46
CA PHE A 151 -12.77 10.81 -1.21
C PHE A 151 -14.26 11.11 -1.36
N ALA A 152 -14.89 11.53 -0.27
CA ALA A 152 -16.29 11.93 -0.25
C ALA A 152 -16.43 13.46 -0.30
N VAL A 153 -17.14 13.95 -1.32
CA VAL A 153 -17.60 15.34 -1.34
C VAL A 153 -19.06 15.34 -0.91
N PRO A 154 -19.41 15.88 0.25
CA PRO A 154 -20.81 15.88 0.69
C PRO A 154 -21.73 16.55 -0.33
N PRO A 155 -22.94 16.00 -0.62
CA PRO A 155 -23.53 14.78 -0.03
C PRO A 155 -23.05 13.46 -0.67
N ALA A 156 -22.01 13.47 -1.47
CA ALA A 156 -21.52 12.29 -2.17
C ALA A 156 -20.83 11.30 -1.21
N VAL A 157 -20.91 10.05 -1.57
CA VAL A 157 -20.29 8.91 -0.86
C VAL A 157 -18.93 8.54 -1.50
N PHE A 158 -18.16 7.66 -0.88
CA PHE A 158 -16.87 7.22 -1.42
C PHE A 158 -17.02 6.50 -2.75
N PHE A 159 -17.93 5.51 -2.78
CA PHE A 159 -18.11 4.60 -3.90
C PHE A 159 -19.28 4.99 -4.78
N ASN A 160 -19.15 4.74 -6.06
CA ASN A 160 -20.20 4.96 -7.03
C ASN A 160 -20.01 3.98 -8.21
N ASN A 161 -21.11 3.57 -8.84
CA ASN A 161 -21.07 2.72 -10.03
C ASN A 161 -20.95 3.50 -11.35
N ASN A 162 -20.94 4.83 -11.30
CA ASN A 162 -20.77 5.67 -12.47
C ASN A 162 -19.30 6.07 -12.64
N PRO A 163 -18.55 5.49 -13.61
CA PRO A 163 -17.14 5.77 -13.79
C PRO A 163 -16.83 7.22 -14.19
N LEU A 164 -17.75 7.91 -14.87
CA LEU A 164 -17.60 9.33 -15.23
C LEU A 164 -17.50 10.22 -13.97
N LEU A 165 -18.29 9.92 -12.94
CA LEU A 165 -18.23 10.66 -11.68
C LEU A 165 -16.90 10.42 -10.95
N ILE A 166 -16.35 9.21 -11.07
CA ILE A 166 -15.05 8.86 -10.49
C ILE A 166 -13.91 9.55 -11.24
N GLU A 167 -13.97 9.60 -12.56
CA GLU A 167 -13.04 10.38 -13.39
C GLU A 167 -13.04 11.86 -13.00
N ASP A 168 -14.22 12.48 -12.87
CA ASP A 168 -14.33 13.87 -12.44
C ASP A 168 -13.64 14.11 -11.08
N ARG A 169 -13.84 13.20 -10.12
CA ARG A 169 -13.18 13.26 -8.81
C ARG A 169 -11.67 13.13 -8.92
N ALA A 170 -11.19 12.15 -9.69
CA ALA A 170 -9.77 11.93 -9.94
C ALA A 170 -9.14 13.19 -10.57
N ASN A 171 -9.77 13.74 -11.60
CA ASN A 171 -9.30 14.96 -12.27
C ASN A 171 -9.26 16.17 -11.35
N GLN A 172 -10.24 16.33 -10.44
CA GLN A 172 -10.22 17.39 -9.42
C GLN A 172 -9.02 17.22 -8.48
N MET A 173 -8.73 15.99 -8.00
CA MET A 173 -7.58 15.73 -7.12
C MET A 173 -6.26 15.98 -7.84
N LEU A 174 -6.11 15.54 -9.09
CA LEU A 174 -4.92 15.78 -9.90
C LEU A 174 -4.68 17.26 -10.15
N SER A 175 -5.74 18.02 -10.40
CA SER A 175 -5.70 19.47 -10.66
C SER A 175 -5.40 20.27 -9.40
N ASN A 176 -6.05 19.95 -8.28
CA ASN A 176 -5.83 20.62 -6.98
C ASN A 176 -4.45 20.30 -6.42
N ASN A 177 -3.97 19.09 -6.71
CA ASN A 177 -2.63 18.64 -6.32
C ASN A 177 -2.30 18.84 -4.83
N ASP A 178 -3.28 18.63 -3.94
CA ASP A 178 -3.15 18.79 -2.49
C ASP A 178 -2.34 17.62 -1.89
N LEU A 179 -1.01 17.73 -1.93
CA LEU A 179 -0.08 16.73 -1.42
C LEU A 179 0.04 16.85 0.11
N LYS A 180 -0.73 16.06 0.84
CA LYS A 180 -0.73 16.05 2.32
C LYS A 180 0.41 15.24 2.92
N VAL A 181 0.80 14.14 2.27
CA VAL A 181 1.90 13.25 2.68
C VAL A 181 2.73 12.93 1.45
N ASN A 182 4.04 13.09 1.52
CA ASN A 182 4.92 12.55 0.50
C ASN A 182 5.35 11.13 0.86
N LEU A 183 5.46 10.26 -0.12
CA LEU A 183 5.88 8.87 0.04
C LEU A 183 7.08 8.59 -0.84
N GLN A 184 8.00 7.80 -0.31
CA GLN A 184 8.97 7.06 -1.11
C GLN A 184 9.18 5.67 -0.52
N ALA A 185 9.55 4.72 -1.38
CA ALA A 185 9.76 3.35 -0.97
C ALA A 185 10.98 2.76 -1.65
N LYS A 186 11.60 1.81 -0.97
CA LYS A 186 12.63 0.94 -1.51
C LYS A 186 12.29 -0.50 -1.21
N LEU A 187 12.43 -1.33 -2.21
CA LEU A 187 12.11 -2.75 -2.18
C LEU A 187 13.35 -3.57 -2.47
N ASN A 188 13.61 -4.57 -1.65
CA ASN A 188 14.57 -5.62 -1.91
C ASN A 188 13.80 -6.94 -2.01
N TYR A 189 13.79 -7.57 -3.18
CA TYR A 189 13.19 -8.87 -3.42
C TYR A 189 14.28 -9.92 -3.64
N PHE A 190 14.08 -11.10 -3.06
CA PHE A 190 15.04 -12.21 -3.11
C PHE A 190 14.36 -13.43 -3.72
N GLU A 191 14.74 -13.77 -4.95
CA GLU A 191 14.16 -14.90 -5.67
C GLU A 191 14.36 -16.24 -4.95
N GLU A 192 15.47 -16.41 -4.24
CA GLU A 192 15.80 -17.65 -3.52
C GLU A 192 14.80 -17.98 -2.41
N THR A 193 14.34 -16.95 -1.68
CA THR A 193 13.39 -17.09 -0.59
C THR A 193 11.96 -16.74 -1.01
N LYS A 194 11.79 -16.20 -2.24
CA LYS A 194 10.54 -15.64 -2.77
C LYS A 194 9.91 -14.62 -1.85
N GLY A 195 10.76 -13.90 -1.15
CA GLY A 195 10.39 -12.90 -0.17
C GLY A 195 11.23 -11.65 -0.31
N GLY A 196 10.95 -10.66 0.52
CA GLY A 196 11.66 -9.40 0.47
C GLY A 196 11.31 -8.45 1.59
N TYR A 197 11.94 -7.30 1.51
CA TYR A 197 11.72 -6.19 2.44
C TYR A 197 11.25 -4.96 1.68
N LEU A 198 10.20 -4.35 2.20
CA LEU A 198 9.73 -3.05 1.76
C LEU A 198 10.02 -2.03 2.85
N HIS A 199 10.76 -1.00 2.53
CA HIS A 199 11.04 0.14 3.38
C HIS A 199 10.29 1.35 2.84
N VAL A 200 9.53 2.04 3.68
CA VAL A 200 8.71 3.20 3.29
C VAL A 200 9.03 4.38 4.18
N GLU A 201 9.31 5.52 3.56
CA GLU A 201 9.37 6.81 4.24
C GLU A 201 8.09 7.59 3.95
N LEU A 202 7.45 8.10 5.02
CA LEU A 202 6.32 9.01 4.96
C LEU A 202 6.76 10.38 5.48
N ASP A 203 6.48 11.42 4.69
CA ASP A 203 6.82 12.82 4.99
C ASP A 203 5.52 13.66 4.98
N PRO A 204 4.80 13.77 6.13
CA PRO A 204 3.63 14.62 6.25
C PRO A 204 4.00 16.09 6.04
N LYS A 205 3.19 16.81 5.23
CA LYS A 205 3.47 18.22 4.91
C LYS A 205 2.93 19.17 5.97
N GLU A 206 2.03 18.71 6.82
CA GLU A 206 1.46 19.46 7.93
C GLU A 206 1.35 18.57 9.17
N ALA A 207 1.61 19.12 10.35
CA ALA A 207 1.55 18.38 11.61
C ALA A 207 0.15 17.80 11.90
N SER A 208 -0.92 18.45 11.44
CA SER A 208 -2.29 17.99 11.59
C SER A 208 -2.58 16.67 10.88
N VAL A 209 -1.85 16.37 9.81
CA VAL A 209 -2.00 15.15 9.01
C VAL A 209 -1.51 13.91 9.78
N SER A 210 -0.56 14.08 10.71
CA SER A 210 0.03 12.98 11.47
C SER A 210 -0.89 12.35 12.52
N ASN A 211 -1.98 13.04 12.92
CA ASN A 211 -2.80 12.58 14.05
C ASN A 211 -3.52 11.25 13.79
N ASP A 212 -4.01 11.05 12.55
CA ASP A 212 -4.74 9.84 12.15
C ASP A 212 -4.07 9.18 10.93
N LEU A 213 -2.75 9.39 10.78
CA LEU A 213 -2.01 8.86 9.65
C LEU A 213 -1.85 7.35 9.79
N ALA A 214 -2.14 6.65 8.72
CA ALA A 214 -1.93 5.21 8.60
C ALA A 214 -1.34 4.86 7.24
N ILE A 215 -0.79 3.66 7.14
CA ILE A 215 -0.22 3.11 5.91
C ILE A 215 -0.87 1.76 5.60
N MET A 216 -1.14 1.52 4.33
CA MET A 216 -1.67 0.27 3.79
C MET A 216 -0.86 -0.11 2.55
N VAL A 217 -0.54 -1.38 2.40
CA VAL A 217 0.21 -1.88 1.26
C VAL A 217 -0.53 -3.04 0.63
N TYR A 218 -1.05 -2.82 -0.57
CA TYR A 218 -1.69 -3.85 -1.40
C TYR A 218 -0.65 -4.58 -2.25
N LEU A 219 -0.74 -5.91 -2.28
CA LEU A 219 -0.08 -6.75 -3.27
C LEU A 219 -1.03 -6.92 -4.45
N LEU A 220 -0.59 -6.55 -5.63
CA LEU A 220 -1.38 -6.66 -6.86
C LEU A 220 -0.69 -7.56 -7.86
N GLU A 221 -1.50 -8.22 -8.68
CA GLU A 221 -1.06 -8.98 -9.84
C GLU A 221 -1.79 -8.51 -11.08
N ASP A 222 -1.03 -8.23 -12.14
CA ASP A 222 -1.56 -7.73 -13.41
C ASP A 222 -1.59 -8.84 -14.47
N SER A 223 -2.47 -8.67 -15.46
CA SER A 223 -2.52 -9.49 -16.68
C SER A 223 -2.84 -10.96 -16.43
N LEU A 224 -3.72 -11.25 -15.47
CA LEU A 224 -4.23 -12.61 -15.28
C LEU A 224 -5.33 -12.94 -16.28
N VAL A 225 -5.16 -14.05 -17.02
CA VAL A 225 -6.17 -14.54 -17.94
C VAL A 225 -7.14 -15.47 -17.21
N GLY A 226 -8.44 -15.18 -17.31
CA GLY A 226 -9.49 -16.01 -16.73
C GLY A 226 -10.87 -15.64 -17.23
N SER A 227 -11.84 -16.49 -16.94
CA SER A 227 -13.22 -16.26 -17.39
C SER A 227 -13.84 -15.03 -16.74
N GLN A 228 -14.56 -14.25 -17.55
CA GLN A 228 -15.34 -13.08 -17.13
C GLN A 228 -16.69 -13.09 -17.87
N LEU A 229 -17.77 -12.86 -17.14
CA LEU A 229 -19.09 -12.64 -17.75
C LEU A 229 -19.09 -11.29 -18.47
N THR A 230 -19.52 -11.30 -19.74
CA THR A 230 -19.68 -10.09 -20.56
C THR A 230 -21.08 -9.48 -20.43
N GLU A 231 -21.28 -8.29 -20.97
CA GLU A 231 -22.61 -7.64 -21.04
C GLU A 231 -23.63 -8.43 -21.88
N GLU A 232 -23.16 -9.26 -22.81
CA GLU A 232 -23.98 -10.14 -23.63
C GLU A 232 -24.42 -11.42 -22.93
N ASP A 233 -24.13 -11.56 -21.64
CA ASP A 233 -24.41 -12.74 -20.82
C ASP A 233 -23.68 -14.01 -21.33
N ASP A 234 -22.45 -13.83 -21.84
CA ASP A 234 -21.61 -14.90 -22.38
C ASP A 234 -20.24 -14.89 -21.70
N PRO A 235 -19.68 -16.04 -21.27
CA PRO A 235 -18.38 -16.09 -20.64
C PRO A 235 -17.24 -15.89 -21.66
N ASP A 236 -16.40 -14.89 -21.45
CA ASP A 236 -15.13 -14.73 -22.14
C ASP A 236 -14.01 -15.40 -21.33
N SER A 237 -13.59 -16.58 -21.75
CA SER A 237 -12.51 -17.33 -21.08
C SER A 237 -11.11 -16.78 -21.33
N THR A 238 -10.98 -15.74 -22.18
CA THR A 238 -9.71 -15.11 -22.54
C THR A 238 -9.57 -13.70 -21.98
N TYR A 239 -10.51 -13.29 -21.11
CA TYR A 239 -10.49 -11.97 -20.53
C TYR A 239 -9.22 -11.74 -19.71
N VAL A 240 -8.63 -10.55 -19.83
CA VAL A 240 -7.42 -10.16 -19.10
C VAL A 240 -7.79 -9.30 -17.91
N HIS A 241 -7.76 -9.90 -16.74
CA HIS A 241 -7.94 -9.18 -15.48
C HIS A 241 -6.67 -8.39 -15.13
N ARG A 242 -6.84 -7.14 -14.71
CA ARG A 242 -5.74 -6.19 -14.46
C ARG A 242 -5.72 -5.72 -13.02
N ASP A 243 -4.50 -5.50 -12.50
CA ASP A 243 -4.25 -4.93 -11.17
C ASP A 243 -5.10 -5.60 -10.06
N ILE A 244 -5.21 -6.95 -10.11
CA ILE A 244 -6.01 -7.73 -9.16
C ILE A 244 -5.38 -7.66 -7.77
N HIS A 245 -6.15 -7.33 -6.77
CA HIS A 245 -5.78 -7.40 -5.37
C HIS A 245 -5.55 -8.84 -4.93
N ARG A 246 -4.32 -9.18 -4.52
CA ARG A 246 -3.90 -10.50 -4.07
C ARG A 246 -3.69 -10.59 -2.56
N GLY A 247 -3.92 -9.50 -1.85
CA GLY A 247 -3.84 -9.38 -0.41
C GLY A 247 -3.12 -8.11 0.04
N ASN A 248 -3.02 -7.93 1.35
CA ASN A 248 -2.27 -6.85 1.96
C ASN A 248 -1.02 -7.39 2.62
N LEU A 249 0.07 -6.62 2.63
CA LEU A 249 1.26 -7.04 3.37
C LEU A 249 0.92 -7.22 4.85
N ASN A 250 1.53 -8.24 5.47
CA ASN A 250 1.31 -8.65 6.86
C ASN A 250 -0.15 -8.97 7.22
N ASN A 251 -1.00 -9.26 6.22
CA ASN A 251 -2.44 -9.51 6.38
C ASN A 251 -3.20 -8.34 7.05
N GLU A 252 -2.76 -7.12 6.85
CA GLU A 252 -3.34 -5.91 7.44
C GLU A 252 -4.40 -5.30 6.51
N SER A 253 -5.61 -5.88 6.49
CA SER A 253 -6.71 -5.45 5.59
C SER A 253 -7.00 -3.96 5.65
N PHE A 254 -6.85 -3.34 6.82
CA PHE A 254 -7.11 -1.92 7.06
C PHE A 254 -5.83 -1.11 7.33
N GLY A 255 -4.67 -1.67 6.99
CA GLY A 255 -3.38 -1.05 7.23
C GLY A 255 -3.03 -0.91 8.71
N ARG A 256 -1.95 -0.20 8.98
CA ARG A 256 -1.48 0.06 10.35
C ARG A 256 -1.38 1.55 10.63
N PRO A 257 -1.69 2.00 11.87
CA PRO A 257 -1.48 3.38 12.26
C PRO A 257 0.01 3.72 12.28
N ILE A 258 0.32 4.97 11.94
CA ILE A 258 1.66 5.55 12.10
C ILE A 258 1.72 6.20 13.48
N THR A 259 2.71 5.82 14.26
CA THR A 259 2.89 6.29 15.65
C THR A 259 4.22 7.01 15.83
N SER A 260 4.43 7.56 17.01
CA SER A 260 5.74 8.16 17.36
C SER A 260 6.89 7.16 17.34
N GLU A 261 6.63 5.86 17.44
CA GLU A 261 7.64 4.80 17.32
C GLU A 261 8.23 4.69 15.92
N ASN A 262 7.48 5.14 14.92
CA ASN A 262 7.94 5.18 13.52
C ASN A 262 8.72 6.46 13.21
N LEU A 263 8.75 7.45 14.12
CA LEU A 263 9.32 8.76 13.85
C LEU A 263 10.85 8.71 13.88
N VAL A 264 11.47 9.10 12.79
CA VAL A 264 12.92 9.27 12.65
C VAL A 264 13.20 10.70 12.18
N THR A 265 13.75 11.52 13.09
CA THR A 265 13.96 12.96 12.91
C THR A 265 12.61 13.70 12.72
N ASP A 266 12.16 13.90 11.51
CA ASP A 266 10.94 14.65 11.13
C ASP A 266 10.03 13.86 10.18
N LYS A 267 10.35 12.60 9.90
CA LYS A 267 9.63 11.70 9.00
C LYS A 267 9.34 10.37 9.67
N TYR A 268 8.45 9.60 9.09
CA TYR A 268 8.12 8.28 9.59
C TYR A 268 8.70 7.20 8.69
N LEU A 269 9.30 6.17 9.29
CA LEU A 269 9.80 4.99 8.61
C LEU A 269 8.99 3.76 9.01
N VAL A 270 8.57 2.99 8.01
CA VAL A 270 7.85 1.73 8.20
C VAL A 270 8.49 0.66 7.33
N ASN A 271 8.68 -0.50 7.93
CA ASN A 271 9.30 -1.63 7.26
C ASN A 271 8.33 -2.82 7.24
N TYR A 272 8.38 -3.60 6.15
CA TYR A 272 7.62 -4.82 5.95
C TYR A 272 8.54 -5.93 5.49
N SER A 273 8.36 -7.13 6.04
CA SER A 273 8.75 -8.36 5.37
C SER A 273 7.55 -8.91 4.60
N PHE A 274 7.79 -9.50 3.45
CA PHE A 274 6.73 -10.17 2.72
C PHE A 274 7.26 -11.39 1.98
N THR A 275 6.36 -12.32 1.70
CA THR A 275 6.60 -13.44 0.79
C THR A 275 5.53 -13.42 -0.28
N LEU A 276 5.90 -13.79 -1.51
CA LEU A 276 4.90 -13.94 -2.56
C LEU A 276 4.08 -15.20 -2.30
N PRO A 277 2.76 -15.15 -2.49
CA PRO A 277 1.91 -16.29 -2.24
C PRO A 277 2.22 -17.43 -3.22
N ASN A 278 2.42 -18.61 -2.67
CA ASN A 278 2.54 -19.86 -3.45
C ASN A 278 1.21 -20.35 -4.04
N GLN A 279 0.12 -19.60 -3.86
CA GLN A 279 -1.25 -20.08 -3.95
C GLN A 279 -1.87 -20.03 -5.34
N LEU A 280 -1.18 -19.44 -6.30
CA LEU A 280 -1.69 -19.38 -7.66
C LEU A 280 -1.13 -20.55 -8.47
N ASP A 281 -1.54 -21.78 -8.15
CA ASP A 281 -1.22 -23.03 -8.90
C ASP A 281 0.29 -23.20 -9.23
N GLY A 282 1.17 -22.64 -8.39
CA GLY A 282 2.61 -22.67 -8.58
C GLY A 282 3.15 -21.72 -9.67
N THR A 283 2.34 -20.80 -10.18
CA THR A 283 2.67 -19.94 -11.32
C THR A 283 2.43 -18.45 -11.06
N TYR A 284 2.82 -17.91 -9.89
CA TYR A 284 2.92 -16.47 -9.80
C TYR A 284 4.15 -15.98 -10.59
N ASN A 285 4.01 -14.83 -11.21
CA ASN A 285 5.09 -14.20 -11.96
C ASN A 285 5.46 -12.87 -11.29
N PRO A 286 6.61 -12.78 -10.59
CA PRO A 286 7.03 -11.54 -9.92
C PRO A 286 7.04 -10.32 -10.85
N SER A 287 7.35 -10.51 -12.14
CA SER A 287 7.34 -9.43 -13.14
C SER A 287 5.95 -8.82 -13.37
N ASN A 288 4.87 -9.56 -13.07
CA ASN A 288 3.50 -9.07 -13.15
C ASN A 288 3.00 -8.53 -11.80
N MET A 289 3.81 -8.65 -10.75
CA MET A 289 3.39 -8.26 -9.40
C MET A 289 3.99 -6.92 -9.00
N HIS A 290 3.22 -6.18 -8.23
CA HIS A 290 3.63 -4.90 -7.69
C HIS A 290 2.90 -4.57 -6.39
N LEU A 291 3.44 -3.61 -5.68
CA LEU A 291 2.86 -3.08 -4.45
C LEU A 291 2.25 -1.70 -4.72
N LEU A 292 1.04 -1.46 -4.23
CA LEU A 292 0.51 -0.12 -4.04
C LEU A 292 0.63 0.26 -2.57
N ILE A 293 1.39 1.32 -2.30
CA ILE A 293 1.68 1.81 -0.96
C ILE A 293 0.85 3.07 -0.77
N CYS A 294 -0.07 3.04 0.18
CA CYS A 294 -1.05 4.09 0.42
C CYS A 294 -0.88 4.70 1.80
N ALA A 295 -0.63 6.01 1.87
CA ALA A 295 -0.79 6.79 3.08
C ALA A 295 -2.22 7.32 3.15
N PHE A 296 -2.91 7.12 4.27
CA PHE A 296 -4.32 7.49 4.40
C PHE A 296 -4.67 7.98 5.81
N ASN A 297 -5.83 8.61 5.94
CA ASN A 297 -6.41 8.99 7.23
C ASN A 297 -7.26 7.84 7.76
N GLN A 298 -6.91 7.30 8.93
CA GLN A 298 -7.60 6.16 9.53
C GLN A 298 -9.03 6.51 9.98
N ALA A 299 -9.29 7.77 10.36
CA ALA A 299 -10.61 8.19 10.81
C ALA A 299 -11.59 8.45 9.67
N THR A 300 -11.10 8.93 8.52
CA THR A 300 -11.94 9.29 7.36
C THR A 300 -11.80 8.36 6.17
N TRP A 301 -10.81 7.49 6.17
CA TRP A 301 -10.40 6.59 5.07
C TRP A 301 -9.85 7.30 3.81
N GLU A 302 -9.79 8.64 3.80
CA GLU A 302 -9.24 9.38 2.66
C GLU A 302 -7.79 8.99 2.41
N ILE A 303 -7.48 8.56 1.18
CA ILE A 303 -6.11 8.27 0.75
C ILE A 303 -5.43 9.58 0.39
N TYR A 304 -4.35 9.91 1.10
CA TYR A 304 -3.58 11.13 0.94
C TYR A 304 -2.57 11.03 -0.19
N GLN A 305 -1.95 9.85 -0.32
CA GLN A 305 -0.97 9.58 -1.35
C GLN A 305 -0.90 8.09 -1.64
N VAL A 306 -0.58 7.76 -2.88
CA VAL A 306 -0.30 6.39 -3.33
C VAL A 306 0.92 6.37 -4.24
N ILE A 307 1.77 5.36 -4.09
CA ILE A 307 2.87 5.09 -5.00
C ILE A 307 2.88 3.60 -5.38
N LYS A 308 3.39 3.32 -6.58
CA LYS A 308 3.54 1.95 -7.10
C LYS A 308 5.00 1.53 -7.05
N GLN A 309 5.26 0.35 -6.51
CA GLN A 309 6.58 -0.28 -6.49
C GLN A 309 6.51 -1.63 -7.19
N LYS A 310 7.26 -1.83 -8.26
CA LYS A 310 7.39 -3.16 -8.89
C LYS A 310 8.22 -4.09 -8.00
N ILE A 311 7.91 -5.38 -8.05
CA ILE A 311 8.67 -6.41 -7.32
C ILE A 311 9.95 -6.74 -8.07
N GLU A 312 9.91 -6.77 -9.40
CA GLU A 312 11.07 -6.89 -10.30
C GLU A 312 11.11 -5.78 -11.35
#